data_a17923ae80d82988989da8bd68fc4799
#
_entry.id   a17923ae80d82988989da8bd68fc4799
#
_cell.length_a   1.000
_cell.length_b   1.000
_cell.length_c   1.000
_cell.angle_alpha   90.00
_cell.angle_beta   90.00
_cell.angle_gamma   90.00
#
_symmetry.space_group_name_H-M   'P 1'
#
loop_
_entity.id
_entity.type
_entity.pdbx_description
1 polymer ?
#
loop_
_entity_poly.entity_id
_entity_poly.type
_entity_poly.pdbx_seq_one_letter_code
_entity_poly.pdbx_strand_id
1 'polypeptide(L)'
;MLKKLTLLLIIFITAFACGIFYLFNQIDSLYNKTNIELSKEFEVKDGMTAKNVGITLQENGIIKNSLVFYAFARYPKIASIVTKEKSEIFTVKKGFYKLSSKMNLVEVFKEISTGKEKNILISISEGLTISKIARKLEEAELCNSKEFIKIASTEGKSIFKECGLNINSDSVEGFLYPDTYNIPVSYNSRKIIVHMVKNFIKVISSDEQTKKFLSLSDKDFYSTIILASIVEREYRVKDEASSIAGVFTNRLKINMALQSCATVEYIITEIQNKPHPKI
;
A
#
# COMPACT_ATOMS: atom_id res chain seq x y z
N MET A 1 -45.98 50.62 -15.77
CA MET A 1 -45.40 49.27 -16.02
C MET A 1 -43.89 49.26 -15.89
N LEU A 2 -43.18 50.19 -16.52
CA LEU A 2 -41.71 50.22 -16.54
C LEU A 2 -41.07 50.27 -15.15
N LYS A 3 -41.54 51.12 -14.23
CA LYS A 3 -41.01 51.20 -12.83
C LYS A 3 -41.17 49.92 -12.02
N LYS A 4 -42.23 49.11 -12.24
CA LYS A 4 -42.39 47.82 -11.59
C LYS A 4 -41.42 46.78 -12.17
N LEU A 5 -41.16 46.82 -13.48
CA LEU A 5 -40.21 45.91 -14.14
C LEU A 5 -38.76 46.18 -13.70
N THR A 6 -38.39 47.48 -13.58
CA THR A 6 -37.06 47.88 -13.08
C THR A 6 -36.86 47.49 -11.63
N LEU A 7 -37.90 47.63 -10.79
CA LEU A 7 -37.81 47.18 -9.40
C LEU A 7 -37.62 45.67 -9.27
N LEU A 8 -38.37 44.89 -10.06
CA LEU A 8 -38.21 43.41 -10.08
C LEU A 8 -36.80 42.99 -10.55
N LEU A 9 -36.26 43.68 -11.57
CA LEU A 9 -34.91 43.42 -12.06
C LEU A 9 -33.84 43.70 -10.98
N ILE A 10 -33.99 44.82 -10.24
CA ILE A 10 -33.07 45.16 -9.14
C ILE A 10 -33.16 44.12 -8.02
N ILE A 11 -34.35 43.67 -7.64
CA ILE A 11 -34.54 42.62 -6.64
C ILE A 11 -33.88 41.32 -7.11
N PHE A 12 -34.04 40.96 -8.38
CA PHE A 12 -33.42 39.75 -8.93
C PHE A 12 -31.91 39.85 -8.95
N ILE A 13 -31.32 40.98 -9.33
CA ILE A 13 -29.86 41.22 -9.34
C ILE A 13 -29.31 41.18 -7.91
N THR A 14 -29.98 41.81 -6.95
CA THR A 14 -29.52 41.78 -5.55
C THR A 14 -29.63 40.40 -4.95
N ALA A 15 -30.71 39.65 -5.18
CA ALA A 15 -30.85 38.27 -4.75
C ALA A 15 -29.79 37.38 -5.37
N PHE A 16 -29.47 37.55 -6.65
CA PHE A 16 -28.43 36.81 -7.34
C PHE A 16 -27.03 37.13 -6.80
N ALA A 17 -26.73 38.41 -6.56
CA ALA A 17 -25.47 38.83 -5.94
C ALA A 17 -25.31 38.28 -4.51
N CYS A 18 -26.36 38.29 -3.69
CA CYS A 18 -26.40 37.68 -2.37
C CYS A 18 -26.17 36.16 -2.44
N GLY A 19 -26.75 35.48 -3.41
CA GLY A 19 -26.56 34.07 -3.66
C GLY A 19 -25.11 33.72 -3.99
N ILE A 20 -24.50 34.52 -4.88
CA ILE A 20 -23.07 34.38 -5.23
C ILE A 20 -22.19 34.61 -3.99
N PHE A 21 -22.42 35.68 -3.24
CA PHE A 21 -21.65 35.97 -2.02
C PHE A 21 -21.79 34.84 -0.98
N TYR A 22 -23.00 34.31 -0.83
CA TYR A 22 -23.23 33.16 0.05
C TYR A 22 -22.42 31.93 -0.39
N LEU A 23 -22.41 31.61 -1.71
CA LEU A 23 -21.62 30.50 -2.24
C LEU A 23 -20.12 30.66 -1.98
N PHE A 24 -19.56 31.85 -2.20
CA PHE A 24 -18.15 32.12 -1.90
C PHE A 24 -17.83 31.94 -0.44
N ASN A 25 -18.72 32.38 0.46
CA ASN A 25 -18.58 32.18 1.91
C ASN A 25 -18.59 30.67 2.28
N GLN A 26 -19.33 29.81 1.57
CA GLN A 26 -19.33 28.37 1.80
C GLN A 26 -18.07 27.67 1.29
N ILE A 27 -17.37 28.25 0.31
CA ILE A 27 -16.11 27.73 -0.24
C ILE A 27 -14.94 27.99 0.73
N ASP A 28 -15.00 29.08 1.48
CA ASP A 28 -13.96 29.50 2.42
C ASP A 28 -13.76 28.49 3.58
N SER A 29 -12.59 28.52 4.24
CA SER A 29 -12.26 27.61 5.32
C SER A 29 -13.21 27.75 6.53
N LEU A 30 -13.45 26.64 7.21
CA LEU A 30 -14.23 26.66 8.45
C LEU A 30 -13.49 27.38 9.56
N TYR A 31 -12.16 27.30 9.57
CA TYR A 31 -11.29 28.00 10.53
C TYR A 31 -11.54 29.52 10.55
N ASN A 32 -11.70 30.15 9.37
CA ASN A 32 -11.99 31.59 9.29
C ASN A 32 -13.33 31.97 9.94
N LYS A 33 -14.24 31.00 10.13
CA LYS A 33 -15.52 31.23 10.80
C LYS A 33 -15.46 30.96 12.31
N THR A 34 -14.69 29.96 12.75
CA THR A 34 -14.76 29.40 14.10
C THR A 34 -13.50 29.69 14.94
N ASN A 35 -12.36 30.06 14.30
CA ASN A 35 -11.03 30.14 14.89
C ASN A 35 -10.57 28.82 15.57
N ILE A 36 -11.22 27.68 15.25
CA ILE A 36 -10.88 26.37 15.81
C ILE A 36 -10.11 25.58 14.74
N GLU A 37 -8.87 25.21 15.05
CA GLU A 37 -8.09 24.34 14.21
C GLU A 37 -8.37 22.88 14.51
N LEU A 38 -8.93 22.18 13.55
CA LEU A 38 -9.12 20.72 13.57
C LEU A 38 -8.31 20.11 12.43
N SER A 39 -7.48 19.14 12.76
CA SER A 39 -6.78 18.32 11.76
C SER A 39 -7.12 16.86 12.05
N LYS A 40 -7.67 16.17 11.05
CA LYS A 40 -8.09 14.78 11.18
C LYS A 40 -7.63 13.93 10.01
N GLU A 41 -7.31 12.67 10.28
CA GLU A 41 -7.20 11.65 9.26
C GLU A 41 -8.62 11.25 8.82
N PHE A 42 -8.87 11.30 7.53
CA PHE A 42 -10.15 11.03 6.92
C PHE A 42 -10.01 9.93 5.86
N GLU A 43 -10.81 8.87 6.00
CA GLU A 43 -10.83 7.77 5.06
C GLU A 43 -12.03 7.87 4.13
N VAL A 44 -11.78 7.91 2.82
CA VAL A 44 -12.80 7.69 1.79
C VAL A 44 -12.75 6.22 1.38
N LYS A 45 -13.71 5.43 1.87
CA LYS A 45 -13.82 3.99 1.59
C LYS A 45 -14.30 3.73 0.17
N ASP A 46 -13.99 2.52 -0.32
CA ASP A 46 -14.51 2.06 -1.60
C ASP A 46 -16.06 2.04 -1.58
N GLY A 47 -16.68 2.55 -2.65
CA GLY A 47 -18.14 2.64 -2.74
C GLY A 47 -18.78 3.83 -2.00
N MET A 48 -18.05 4.68 -1.26
CA MET A 48 -18.61 5.89 -0.68
C MET A 48 -19.04 6.88 -1.77
N THR A 49 -20.29 7.34 -1.68
CA THR A 49 -20.79 8.38 -2.59
C THR A 49 -20.24 9.75 -2.20
N ALA A 50 -20.08 10.65 -3.17
CA ALA A 50 -19.66 12.03 -2.90
C ALA A 50 -20.58 12.75 -1.91
N LYS A 51 -21.89 12.40 -1.87
CA LYS A 51 -22.84 12.92 -0.90
C LYS A 51 -22.47 12.50 0.52
N ASN A 52 -22.19 11.21 0.73
CA ASN A 52 -21.83 10.68 2.06
C ASN A 52 -20.49 11.25 2.53
N VAL A 53 -19.50 11.35 1.61
CA VAL A 53 -18.22 11.99 1.91
C VAL A 53 -18.43 13.44 2.39
N GLY A 54 -19.25 14.23 1.66
CA GLY A 54 -19.55 15.60 2.05
C GLY A 54 -20.21 15.70 3.44
N ILE A 55 -21.18 14.83 3.76
CA ILE A 55 -21.85 14.79 5.08
C ILE A 55 -20.80 14.50 6.16
N THR A 56 -20.00 13.46 6.00
CA THR A 56 -18.98 13.08 7.00
C THR A 56 -17.93 14.17 7.19
N LEU A 57 -17.52 14.87 6.11
CA LEU A 57 -16.58 16.00 6.20
C LEU A 57 -17.18 17.17 6.99
N GLN A 58 -18.47 17.46 6.83
CA GLN A 58 -19.17 18.50 7.57
C GLN A 58 -19.32 18.11 9.05
N GLU A 59 -19.72 16.88 9.35
CA GLU A 59 -19.84 16.35 10.73
C GLU A 59 -18.49 16.36 11.46
N ASN A 60 -17.40 16.10 10.75
CA ASN A 60 -16.05 16.17 11.29
C ASN A 60 -15.50 17.61 11.40
N GLY A 61 -16.25 18.62 10.99
CA GLY A 61 -15.85 20.02 11.10
C GLY A 61 -14.72 20.41 10.14
N ILE A 62 -14.61 19.74 9.00
CA ILE A 62 -13.60 20.05 7.96
C ILE A 62 -14.14 21.07 6.95
N ILE A 63 -15.42 20.91 6.54
CA ILE A 63 -16.08 21.82 5.59
C ILE A 63 -17.32 22.45 6.21
N LYS A 64 -17.72 23.60 5.66
CA LYS A 64 -18.92 24.34 6.14
C LYS A 64 -20.23 23.70 5.69
N ASN A 65 -20.26 23.17 4.46
CA ASN A 65 -21.53 22.76 3.83
C ASN A 65 -21.34 21.54 2.90
N SER A 66 -21.96 20.43 3.26
CA SER A 66 -21.94 19.19 2.50
C SER A 66 -22.69 19.26 1.17
N LEU A 67 -23.71 20.10 1.06
CA LEU A 67 -24.45 20.26 -0.20
C LEU A 67 -23.60 20.96 -1.26
N VAL A 68 -22.81 21.98 -0.87
CA VAL A 68 -21.90 22.67 -1.78
C VAL A 68 -20.79 21.72 -2.24
N PHE A 69 -20.23 20.92 -1.31
CA PHE A 69 -19.29 19.86 -1.66
C PHE A 69 -19.89 18.88 -2.67
N TYR A 70 -21.09 18.36 -2.39
CA TYR A 70 -21.76 17.43 -3.29
C TYR A 70 -22.03 18.06 -4.67
N ALA A 71 -22.50 19.32 -4.71
CA ALA A 71 -22.76 20.03 -5.96
C ALA A 71 -21.48 20.17 -6.81
N PHE A 72 -20.34 20.48 -6.20
CA PHE A 72 -19.05 20.58 -6.91
C PHE A 72 -18.58 19.22 -7.43
N ALA A 73 -18.69 18.17 -6.63
CA ALA A 73 -18.37 16.81 -7.07
C ALA A 73 -19.29 16.31 -8.19
N ARG A 74 -20.58 16.71 -8.17
CA ARG A 74 -21.59 16.29 -9.17
C ARG A 74 -21.47 17.08 -10.47
N TYR A 75 -21.06 18.33 -10.40
CA TYR A 75 -20.95 19.26 -11.53
C TYR A 75 -19.55 19.90 -11.61
N PRO A 76 -18.49 19.09 -11.89
CA PRO A 76 -17.10 19.58 -11.87
C PRO A 76 -16.83 20.76 -12.81
N LYS A 77 -17.51 20.80 -13.97
CA LYS A 77 -17.39 21.93 -14.93
C LYS A 77 -17.92 23.25 -14.36
N ILE A 78 -19.02 23.21 -13.60
CA ILE A 78 -19.56 24.41 -12.94
C ILE A 78 -18.64 24.83 -11.80
N ALA A 79 -18.16 23.88 -10.99
CA ALA A 79 -17.18 24.13 -9.93
C ALA A 79 -15.91 24.80 -10.50
N SER A 80 -15.40 24.28 -11.62
CA SER A 80 -14.25 24.84 -12.34
C SER A 80 -14.43 26.31 -12.75
N ILE A 81 -15.61 26.67 -13.27
CA ILE A 81 -15.92 28.05 -13.62
C ILE A 81 -15.97 28.97 -12.41
N VAL A 82 -16.61 28.50 -11.32
CA VAL A 82 -16.77 29.29 -10.07
C VAL A 82 -15.44 29.52 -9.36
N THR A 83 -14.59 28.50 -9.32
CA THR A 83 -13.32 28.52 -8.54
C THR A 83 -12.10 28.87 -9.39
N LYS A 84 -12.21 28.90 -10.71
CA LYS A 84 -11.11 29.04 -11.70
C LYS A 84 -10.07 27.93 -11.62
N GLU A 85 -10.45 26.77 -11.14
CA GLU A 85 -9.61 25.59 -11.02
C GLU A 85 -9.94 24.55 -12.10
N LYS A 86 -9.06 23.55 -12.30
CA LYS A 86 -9.31 22.46 -13.25
C LYS A 86 -10.44 21.55 -12.78
N SER A 87 -11.29 21.10 -13.68
CA SER A 87 -12.45 20.25 -13.34
C SER A 87 -12.06 18.91 -12.74
N GLU A 88 -10.87 18.38 -13.06
CA GLU A 88 -10.38 17.08 -12.55
C GLU A 88 -10.20 17.05 -11.03
N ILE A 89 -9.94 18.20 -10.39
CA ILE A 89 -9.76 18.26 -8.93
C ILE A 89 -11.06 17.99 -8.18
N PHE A 90 -12.23 18.20 -8.78
CA PHE A 90 -13.54 17.98 -8.13
C PHE A 90 -13.98 16.51 -8.18
N THR A 91 -13.02 15.59 -8.30
CA THR A 91 -13.25 14.14 -8.26
C THR A 91 -12.94 13.61 -6.88
N VAL A 92 -13.88 12.84 -6.31
CA VAL A 92 -13.68 12.16 -5.03
C VAL A 92 -13.07 10.79 -5.29
N LYS A 93 -11.84 10.58 -4.84
CA LYS A 93 -11.15 9.28 -4.94
C LYS A 93 -11.07 8.60 -3.58
N LYS A 94 -11.09 7.27 -3.57
CA LYS A 94 -10.84 6.50 -2.36
C LYS A 94 -9.42 6.72 -1.85
N GLY A 95 -9.24 6.69 -0.53
CA GLY A 95 -7.92 6.86 0.07
C GLY A 95 -7.97 7.42 1.48
N PHE A 96 -6.79 7.63 2.04
CA PHE A 96 -6.61 8.24 3.35
C PHE A 96 -6.01 9.64 3.19
N TYR A 97 -6.64 10.61 3.81
CA TYR A 97 -6.31 12.02 3.64
C TYR A 97 -6.15 12.69 5.00
N LYS A 98 -5.13 13.53 5.13
CA LYS A 98 -5.00 14.42 6.28
C LYS A 98 -5.65 15.75 5.93
N LEU A 99 -6.83 16.00 6.50
CA LEU A 99 -7.63 17.18 6.22
C LEU A 99 -7.69 18.10 7.46
N SER A 100 -7.76 19.40 7.22
CA SER A 100 -7.81 20.42 8.27
C SER A 100 -8.94 21.41 8.03
N SER A 101 -9.55 21.91 9.12
CA SER A 101 -10.53 23.01 9.06
C SER A 101 -9.95 24.32 8.52
N LYS A 102 -8.62 24.45 8.42
CA LYS A 102 -7.96 25.57 7.74
C LYS A 102 -8.03 25.50 6.23
N MET A 103 -8.25 24.32 5.68
CA MET A 103 -8.40 24.14 4.25
C MET A 103 -9.72 24.73 3.77
N ASN A 104 -9.68 25.47 2.68
CA ASN A 104 -10.89 25.84 1.98
C ASN A 104 -11.43 24.64 1.17
N LEU A 105 -12.64 24.73 0.66
CA LEU A 105 -13.30 23.63 -0.05
C LEU A 105 -12.49 23.14 -1.26
N VAL A 106 -11.82 24.05 -1.97
CA VAL A 106 -10.98 23.72 -3.14
C VAL A 106 -9.74 22.93 -2.72
N GLU A 107 -9.09 23.32 -1.63
CA GLU A 107 -7.94 22.62 -1.08
C GLU A 107 -8.31 21.22 -0.60
N VAL A 108 -9.49 21.06 0.03
CA VAL A 108 -10.02 19.74 0.42
C VAL A 108 -10.23 18.88 -0.83
N PHE A 109 -10.78 19.41 -1.92
CA PHE A 109 -10.92 18.68 -3.17
C PHE A 109 -9.56 18.32 -3.80
N LYS A 110 -8.61 19.26 -3.82
CA LYS A 110 -7.24 18.98 -4.31
C LYS A 110 -6.64 17.80 -3.58
N GLU A 111 -6.77 17.75 -2.25
CA GLU A 111 -6.24 16.63 -1.46
C GLU A 111 -6.98 15.31 -1.76
N ILE A 112 -8.32 15.32 -1.73
CA ILE A 112 -9.14 14.11 -1.97
C ILE A 112 -8.99 13.58 -3.42
N SER A 113 -8.74 14.47 -4.39
CA SER A 113 -8.54 14.08 -5.79
C SER A 113 -7.21 13.35 -6.04
N THR A 114 -6.24 13.43 -5.12
CA THR A 114 -4.94 12.76 -5.27
C THR A 114 -5.06 11.24 -5.21
N GLY A 115 -6.04 10.71 -4.48
CA GLY A 115 -6.19 9.27 -4.27
C GLY A 115 -5.06 8.69 -3.41
N LYS A 116 -4.57 9.43 -2.40
CA LYS A 116 -3.50 8.96 -1.52
C LYS A 116 -3.94 7.74 -0.73
N GLU A 117 -3.18 6.67 -0.83
CA GLU A 117 -3.37 5.48 -0.01
C GLU A 117 -2.57 5.64 1.30
N LYS A 118 -3.15 5.18 2.41
CA LYS A 118 -2.39 5.01 3.65
C LYS A 118 -1.42 3.85 3.44
N ASN A 119 -0.15 4.13 3.61
CA ASN A 119 0.89 3.12 3.54
C ASN A 119 1.43 2.86 4.95
N ILE A 120 1.76 1.60 5.21
CA ILE A 120 2.45 1.19 6.43
C ILE A 120 3.87 0.82 6.05
N LEU A 121 4.83 1.43 6.75
CA LEU A 121 6.24 1.10 6.63
C LEU A 121 6.55 -0.08 7.53
N ILE A 122 7.01 -1.20 6.95
CA ILE A 122 7.35 -2.41 7.66
C ILE A 122 8.71 -2.95 7.20
N SER A 123 9.59 -3.23 8.15
CA SER A 123 10.90 -3.82 7.87
C SER A 123 10.86 -5.33 8.06
N ILE A 124 11.21 -6.08 7.03
CA ILE A 124 11.34 -7.55 7.02
C ILE A 124 12.81 -7.88 7.06
N SER A 125 13.24 -8.52 8.15
CA SER A 125 14.64 -8.88 8.37
C SER A 125 15.02 -10.14 7.58
N GLU A 126 16.31 -10.36 7.41
CA GLU A 126 16.89 -11.56 6.78
C GLU A 126 16.56 -12.81 7.59
N GLY A 127 16.53 -13.97 6.93
CA GLY A 127 16.35 -15.29 7.55
C GLY A 127 14.96 -15.56 8.13
N LEU A 128 13.94 -14.73 7.83
CA LEU A 128 12.57 -14.99 8.23
C LEU A 128 11.90 -15.99 7.28
N THR A 129 11.13 -16.91 7.85
CA THR A 129 10.27 -17.85 7.13
C THR A 129 8.94 -17.19 6.75
N ILE A 130 8.20 -17.78 5.81
CA ILE A 130 6.84 -17.32 5.43
C ILE A 130 5.97 -17.13 6.69
N SER A 131 6.02 -18.04 7.65
CA SER A 131 5.19 -17.96 8.86
C SER A 131 5.56 -16.78 9.76
N LYS A 132 6.87 -16.49 9.89
CA LYS A 132 7.36 -15.34 10.66
C LYS A 132 7.05 -14.01 9.99
N ILE A 133 7.18 -13.95 8.66
CA ILE A 133 6.79 -12.78 7.87
C ILE A 133 5.28 -12.53 7.99
N ALA A 134 4.45 -13.58 7.84
CA ALA A 134 3.00 -13.48 7.96
C ALA A 134 2.55 -12.92 9.31
N ARG A 135 3.16 -13.40 10.40
CA ARG A 135 2.88 -12.89 11.76
C ARG A 135 3.22 -11.42 11.89
N LYS A 136 4.38 -11.01 11.39
CA LYS A 136 4.82 -9.62 11.42
C LYS A 136 3.90 -8.69 10.62
N LEU A 137 3.38 -9.16 9.48
CA LEU A 137 2.41 -8.44 8.68
C LEU A 137 1.05 -8.33 9.37
N GLU A 138 0.62 -9.37 10.11
CA GLU A 138 -0.61 -9.37 10.91
C GLU A 138 -0.51 -8.43 12.11
N GLU A 139 0.63 -8.41 12.83
CA GLU A 139 0.91 -7.45 13.91
C GLU A 139 0.88 -6.00 13.43
N ALA A 140 1.22 -5.77 12.15
CA ALA A 140 1.11 -4.46 11.48
C ALA A 140 -0.28 -4.20 10.87
N GLU A 141 -1.27 -5.05 11.10
CA GLU A 141 -2.64 -4.94 10.56
C GLU A 141 -2.73 -4.87 9.03
N LEU A 142 -1.74 -5.45 8.33
CA LEU A 142 -1.67 -5.46 6.87
C LEU A 142 -2.41 -6.63 6.22
N CYS A 143 -2.44 -7.80 6.87
CA CYS A 143 -3.15 -8.97 6.37
C CYS A 143 -3.40 -10.01 7.48
N ASN A 144 -4.24 -11.01 7.17
CA ASN A 144 -4.41 -12.18 8.04
C ASN A 144 -3.27 -13.18 7.79
N SER A 145 -2.58 -13.60 8.86
CA SER A 145 -1.42 -14.48 8.77
C SER A 145 -1.73 -15.84 8.16
N LYS A 146 -2.88 -16.44 8.49
CA LYS A 146 -3.30 -17.75 7.95
C LYS A 146 -3.55 -17.69 6.45
N GLU A 147 -4.20 -16.62 5.99
CA GLU A 147 -4.43 -16.39 4.57
C GLU A 147 -3.12 -16.18 3.82
N PHE A 148 -2.22 -15.35 4.37
CA PHE A 148 -0.91 -15.09 3.80
C PHE A 148 -0.10 -16.38 3.66
N ILE A 149 0.01 -17.19 4.73
CA ILE A 149 0.71 -18.47 4.72
C ILE A 149 0.12 -19.40 3.67
N LYS A 150 -1.21 -19.53 3.62
CA LYS A 150 -1.88 -20.38 2.63
C LYS A 150 -1.48 -19.99 1.21
N ILE A 151 -1.64 -18.72 0.84
CA ILE A 151 -1.33 -18.24 -0.51
C ILE A 151 0.16 -18.42 -0.83
N ALA A 152 1.04 -18.03 0.10
CA ALA A 152 2.48 -18.13 -0.08
C ALA A 152 2.99 -19.57 -0.23
N SER A 153 2.28 -20.55 0.36
CA SER A 153 2.66 -21.97 0.33
C SER A 153 1.98 -22.79 -0.77
N THR A 154 0.91 -22.27 -1.41
CA THR A 154 0.14 -23.06 -2.38
C THR A 154 -0.03 -22.41 -3.75
N GLU A 155 0.23 -21.11 -3.88
CA GLU A 155 0.02 -20.38 -5.14
C GLU A 155 1.34 -19.96 -5.80
N GLY A 156 2.48 -20.52 -5.38
CA GLY A 156 3.81 -20.11 -5.85
C GLY A 156 3.94 -20.10 -7.38
N LYS A 157 3.53 -21.18 -8.07
CA LYS A 157 3.58 -21.25 -9.55
C LYS A 157 2.90 -20.06 -10.23
N SER A 158 1.71 -19.69 -9.75
CA SER A 158 0.94 -18.59 -10.34
C SER A 158 1.58 -17.23 -10.04
N ILE A 159 2.15 -17.07 -8.84
CA ILE A 159 2.84 -15.87 -8.40
C ILE A 159 4.15 -15.69 -9.18
N PHE A 160 4.96 -16.75 -9.32
CA PHE A 160 6.19 -16.70 -10.10
C PHE A 160 5.92 -16.33 -11.55
N LYS A 161 4.91 -16.95 -12.19
CA LYS A 161 4.49 -16.61 -13.55
C LYS A 161 4.07 -15.15 -13.70
N GLU A 162 3.28 -14.62 -12.75
CA GLU A 162 2.89 -13.21 -12.71
C GLU A 162 4.09 -12.27 -12.57
N CYS A 163 5.14 -12.72 -11.88
CA CYS A 163 6.38 -11.97 -11.69
C CYS A 163 7.42 -12.18 -12.81
N GLY A 164 7.12 -12.99 -13.82
CA GLY A 164 8.02 -13.23 -14.94
C GLY A 164 9.06 -14.33 -14.71
N LEU A 165 8.88 -15.17 -13.68
CA LEU A 165 9.69 -16.35 -13.39
C LEU A 165 8.92 -17.63 -13.76
N ASN A 166 9.61 -18.64 -14.27
CA ASN A 166 9.01 -19.93 -14.63
C ASN A 166 9.39 -21.03 -13.62
N ILE A 167 9.23 -20.77 -12.33
CA ILE A 167 9.60 -21.69 -11.25
C ILE A 167 8.42 -22.63 -10.97
N ASN A 168 8.65 -23.93 -11.02
CA ASN A 168 7.67 -24.97 -10.73
C ASN A 168 7.69 -25.33 -9.23
N SER A 169 7.31 -24.39 -8.38
CA SER A 169 7.14 -24.58 -6.95
C SER A 169 5.80 -24.01 -6.48
N ASP A 170 5.12 -24.71 -5.58
CA ASP A 170 3.87 -24.25 -4.98
C ASP A 170 4.13 -23.23 -3.88
N SER A 171 5.34 -23.18 -3.31
CA SER A 171 5.73 -22.25 -2.26
C SER A 171 6.65 -21.15 -2.79
N VAL A 172 6.48 -19.92 -2.26
CA VAL A 172 7.39 -18.79 -2.48
C VAL A 172 8.45 -18.65 -1.37
N GLU A 173 8.66 -19.68 -0.55
CA GLU A 173 9.69 -19.66 0.50
C GLU A 173 11.08 -19.40 -0.11
N GLY A 174 11.83 -18.47 0.50
CA GLY A 174 13.13 -18.02 0.00
C GLY A 174 13.06 -16.87 -1.04
N PHE A 175 11.86 -16.51 -1.52
CA PHE A 175 11.67 -15.45 -2.52
C PHE A 175 11.04 -14.16 -1.97
N LEU A 176 10.71 -14.14 -0.69
CA LEU A 176 10.21 -12.93 -0.01
C LEU A 176 11.42 -12.12 0.49
N TYR A 177 11.91 -11.21 -0.36
CA TYR A 177 13.17 -10.49 -0.11
C TYR A 177 13.12 -9.66 1.19
N PRO A 178 14.16 -9.73 2.05
CA PRO A 178 14.25 -8.88 3.23
C PRO A 178 14.52 -7.43 2.83
N ASP A 179 13.63 -6.52 3.22
CA ASP A 179 13.70 -5.09 2.92
C ASP A 179 12.75 -4.30 3.81
N THR A 180 12.81 -2.98 3.73
CA THR A 180 11.81 -2.09 4.32
C THR A 180 10.76 -1.73 3.27
N TYR A 181 9.57 -2.29 3.44
CA TYR A 181 8.45 -2.15 2.52
C TYR A 181 7.51 -1.02 2.93
N ASN A 182 7.09 -0.22 1.96
CA ASN A 182 6.03 0.77 2.11
C ASN A 182 4.75 0.20 1.49
N ILE A 183 3.92 -0.49 2.30
CA ILE A 183 2.78 -1.31 1.82
C ILE A 183 1.48 -0.52 1.95
N PRO A 184 0.73 -0.32 0.84
CA PRO A 184 -0.61 0.24 0.90
C PRO A 184 -1.56 -0.65 1.71
N VAL A 185 -2.36 -0.05 2.61
CA VAL A 185 -3.37 -0.76 3.42
C VAL A 185 -4.43 -1.46 2.55
N SER A 186 -4.62 -1.00 1.31
CA SER A 186 -5.53 -1.63 0.34
C SER A 186 -5.01 -2.95 -0.25
N TYR A 187 -3.75 -3.33 0.02
CA TYR A 187 -3.21 -4.59 -0.49
C TYR A 187 -3.78 -5.77 0.29
N ASN A 188 -4.23 -6.78 -0.44
CA ASN A 188 -4.52 -8.10 0.14
C ASN A 188 -3.24 -8.94 0.24
N SER A 189 -3.31 -10.07 0.94
CA SER A 189 -2.20 -10.99 1.17
C SER A 189 -1.46 -11.34 -0.13
N ARG A 190 -2.18 -11.65 -1.22
CA ARG A 190 -1.59 -11.99 -2.52
C ARG A 190 -0.79 -10.83 -3.12
N LYS A 191 -1.31 -9.60 -3.09
CA LYS A 191 -0.62 -8.41 -3.62
C LYS A 191 0.66 -8.11 -2.84
N ILE A 192 0.65 -8.32 -1.51
CA ILE A 192 1.83 -8.16 -0.67
C ILE A 192 2.90 -9.17 -1.09
N ILE A 193 2.55 -10.46 -1.25
CA ILE A 193 3.47 -11.51 -1.69
C ILE A 193 4.07 -11.17 -3.06
N VAL A 194 3.23 -10.83 -4.04
CA VAL A 194 3.68 -10.44 -5.39
C VAL A 194 4.62 -9.23 -5.32
N HIS A 195 4.33 -8.25 -4.46
CA HIS A 195 5.18 -7.08 -4.26
C HIS A 195 6.57 -7.46 -3.74
N MET A 196 6.64 -8.37 -2.76
CA MET A 196 7.90 -8.86 -2.19
C MET A 196 8.70 -9.70 -3.18
N VAL A 197 8.05 -10.58 -3.96
CA VAL A 197 8.70 -11.37 -5.02
C VAL A 197 9.21 -10.48 -6.16
N LYS A 198 8.46 -9.45 -6.57
CA LYS A 198 8.93 -8.46 -7.55
C LYS A 198 10.14 -7.67 -7.04
N ASN A 199 10.18 -7.34 -5.76
CA ASN A 199 11.35 -6.69 -5.16
C ASN A 199 12.58 -7.61 -5.20
N PHE A 200 12.42 -8.91 -4.87
CA PHE A 200 13.46 -9.91 -5.01
C PHE A 200 14.06 -9.91 -6.44
N ILE A 201 13.22 -9.99 -7.47
CA ILE A 201 13.68 -9.97 -8.87
C ILE A 201 14.39 -8.66 -9.18
N LYS A 202 13.86 -7.53 -8.75
CA LYS A 202 14.45 -6.21 -8.95
C LYS A 202 15.86 -6.14 -8.37
N VAL A 203 16.05 -6.60 -7.14
CA VAL A 203 17.36 -6.58 -6.48
C VAL A 203 18.35 -7.48 -7.20
N ILE A 204 17.97 -8.73 -7.50
CA ILE A 204 18.85 -9.65 -8.24
C ILE A 204 19.19 -9.12 -9.64
N SER A 205 18.25 -8.44 -10.30
CA SER A 205 18.49 -7.88 -11.64
C SER A 205 19.38 -6.64 -11.64
N SER A 206 19.48 -5.93 -10.52
CA SER A 206 20.23 -4.67 -10.40
C SER A 206 21.73 -4.85 -10.21
N ASP A 207 22.18 -6.02 -9.77
CA ASP A 207 23.58 -6.35 -9.55
C ASP A 207 24.08 -7.33 -10.64
N GLU A 208 25.15 -6.96 -11.33
CA GLU A 208 25.74 -7.78 -12.41
C GLU A 208 26.23 -9.15 -11.93
N GLN A 209 26.61 -9.30 -10.66
CA GLN A 209 27.04 -10.59 -10.10
C GLN A 209 25.86 -11.53 -9.89
N THR A 210 24.71 -11.01 -9.46
CA THR A 210 23.51 -11.80 -9.17
C THR A 210 22.60 -11.95 -10.38
N LYS A 211 22.59 -11.00 -11.30
CA LYS A 211 21.80 -11.01 -12.52
C LYS A 211 22.04 -12.27 -13.38
N LYS A 212 23.29 -12.79 -13.41
CA LYS A 212 23.62 -14.02 -14.10
C LYS A 212 22.84 -15.24 -13.62
N PHE A 213 22.38 -15.24 -12.36
CA PHE A 213 21.56 -16.35 -11.84
C PHE A 213 20.19 -16.42 -12.52
N LEU A 214 19.64 -15.30 -13.01
CA LEU A 214 18.38 -15.28 -13.75
C LEU A 214 18.49 -15.97 -15.14
N SER A 215 19.70 -16.23 -15.62
CA SER A 215 19.94 -16.98 -16.88
C SER A 215 20.14 -18.48 -16.67
N LEU A 216 20.14 -18.94 -15.41
CA LEU A 216 20.17 -20.37 -15.11
C LEU A 216 18.86 -21.06 -15.51
N SER A 217 18.89 -22.40 -15.63
CA SER A 217 17.66 -23.17 -15.72
C SER A 217 16.82 -22.94 -14.47
N ASP A 218 15.49 -23.01 -14.59
CA ASP A 218 14.57 -22.83 -13.46
C ASP A 218 14.94 -23.74 -12.27
N LYS A 219 15.35 -24.97 -12.54
CA LYS A 219 15.79 -25.93 -11.54
C LYS A 219 17.08 -25.48 -10.82
N ASP A 220 18.07 -25.03 -11.57
CA ASP A 220 19.36 -24.61 -11.01
C ASP A 220 19.22 -23.30 -10.22
N PHE A 221 18.40 -22.37 -10.75
CA PHE A 221 18.06 -21.13 -10.04
C PHE A 221 17.39 -21.42 -8.71
N TYR A 222 16.34 -22.26 -8.72
CA TYR A 222 15.62 -22.64 -7.49
C TYR A 222 16.55 -23.35 -6.49
N SER A 223 17.39 -24.29 -6.96
CA SER A 223 18.37 -24.96 -6.12
C SER A 223 19.39 -24.00 -5.51
N THR A 224 19.78 -22.98 -6.25
CA THR A 224 20.68 -21.92 -5.77
C THR A 224 20.02 -21.10 -4.65
N ILE A 225 18.73 -20.76 -4.78
CA ILE A 225 18.00 -20.03 -3.74
C ILE A 225 17.83 -20.89 -2.48
N ILE A 226 17.55 -22.19 -2.61
CA ILE A 226 17.50 -23.11 -1.47
C ILE A 226 18.84 -23.13 -0.75
N LEU A 227 19.96 -23.28 -1.47
CA LEU A 227 21.27 -23.30 -0.85
C LEU A 227 21.60 -21.97 -0.17
N ALA A 228 21.29 -20.85 -0.83
CA ALA A 228 21.49 -19.50 -0.27
C ALA A 228 20.69 -19.31 1.04
N SER A 229 19.45 -19.78 1.09
CA SER A 229 18.63 -19.68 2.31
C SER A 229 19.18 -20.49 3.51
N ILE A 230 19.87 -21.60 3.23
CA ILE A 230 20.54 -22.38 4.27
C ILE A 230 21.82 -21.67 4.73
N VAL A 231 22.63 -21.18 3.79
CA VAL A 231 23.86 -20.43 4.07
C VAL A 231 23.56 -19.18 4.90
N GLU A 232 22.47 -18.44 4.56
CA GLU A 232 22.00 -17.25 5.29
C GLU A 232 21.77 -17.51 6.78
N ARG A 233 21.39 -18.71 7.13
CA ARG A 233 21.12 -19.12 8.51
C ARG A 233 22.32 -19.65 9.27
N GLU A 234 23.42 -19.94 8.60
CA GLU A 234 24.62 -20.56 9.20
C GLU A 234 25.73 -19.55 9.50
N TYR A 235 25.90 -18.49 8.67
CA TYR A 235 26.98 -17.53 8.93
C TYR A 235 26.58 -16.50 9.99
N ARG A 236 27.56 -16.06 10.74
CA ARG A 236 27.43 -14.91 11.67
C ARG A 236 28.12 -13.66 11.13
N VAL A 237 29.17 -13.85 10.35
CA VAL A 237 29.94 -12.80 9.71
C VAL A 237 29.81 -13.00 8.20
N LYS A 238 29.44 -11.96 7.47
CA LYS A 238 29.14 -12.01 6.03
C LYS A 238 30.28 -12.61 5.18
N ASP A 239 31.51 -12.39 5.57
CA ASP A 239 32.68 -12.90 4.87
C ASP A 239 32.80 -14.42 4.90
N GLU A 240 32.15 -15.09 5.86
CA GLU A 240 32.13 -16.55 5.97
C GLU A 240 31.16 -17.21 4.98
N ALA A 241 30.20 -16.47 4.44
CA ALA A 241 29.11 -17.01 3.60
C ALA A 241 29.65 -17.78 2.39
N SER A 242 30.69 -17.28 1.72
CA SER A 242 31.28 -17.96 0.56
C SER A 242 31.95 -19.27 0.91
N SER A 243 32.63 -19.36 2.05
CA SER A 243 33.26 -20.59 2.54
C SER A 243 32.23 -21.64 2.91
N ILE A 244 31.17 -21.23 3.63
CA ILE A 244 30.05 -22.11 4.00
C ILE A 244 29.33 -22.65 2.76
N ALA A 245 29.04 -21.76 1.79
CA ALA A 245 28.47 -22.16 0.50
C ALA A 245 29.34 -23.17 -0.25
N GLY A 246 30.68 -22.99 -0.21
CA GLY A 246 31.65 -23.92 -0.78
C GLY A 246 31.59 -25.30 -0.12
N VAL A 247 31.53 -25.35 1.24
CA VAL A 247 31.41 -26.60 1.99
C VAL A 247 30.11 -27.33 1.62
N PHE A 248 28.97 -26.65 1.62
CA PHE A 248 27.70 -27.27 1.28
C PHE A 248 27.64 -27.74 -0.18
N THR A 249 28.16 -26.95 -1.10
CA THR A 249 28.26 -27.34 -2.51
C THR A 249 29.11 -28.60 -2.69
N ASN A 250 30.24 -28.72 -1.98
CA ASN A 250 31.09 -29.91 -2.05
C ASN A 250 30.38 -31.13 -1.43
N ARG A 251 29.71 -30.99 -0.29
CA ARG A 251 28.91 -32.07 0.32
C ARG A 251 27.83 -32.60 -0.64
N LEU A 252 27.09 -31.69 -1.31
CA LEU A 252 26.09 -32.06 -2.32
C LEU A 252 26.70 -32.83 -3.50
N LYS A 253 27.87 -32.42 -4.00
CA LYS A 253 28.57 -33.10 -5.10
C LYS A 253 28.93 -34.55 -4.77
N ILE A 254 29.27 -34.84 -3.55
CA ILE A 254 29.64 -36.20 -3.09
C ILE A 254 28.50 -36.93 -2.39
N ASN A 255 27.26 -36.45 -2.54
CA ASN A 255 26.05 -36.99 -1.88
C ASN A 255 26.19 -37.11 -0.33
N MET A 256 26.93 -36.21 0.29
CA MET A 256 27.06 -36.11 1.73
C MET A 256 25.95 -35.25 2.34
N ALA A 257 25.40 -35.65 3.49
CA ALA A 257 24.41 -34.86 4.19
C ALA A 257 24.97 -33.50 4.59
N LEU A 258 24.14 -32.43 4.48
CA LEU A 258 24.55 -31.04 4.78
C LEU A 258 24.90 -30.88 6.28
N GLN A 259 24.23 -31.60 7.18
CA GLN A 259 24.42 -31.50 8.65
C GLN A 259 24.27 -30.06 9.15
N SER A 260 23.27 -29.35 8.61
CA SER A 260 22.96 -27.98 8.98
C SER A 260 21.87 -27.96 10.06
N CYS A 261 22.15 -27.31 11.20
CA CYS A 261 21.14 -27.11 12.24
C CYS A 261 19.94 -26.31 11.74
N ALA A 262 20.16 -25.37 10.84
CA ALA A 262 19.10 -24.55 10.25
C ALA A 262 18.04 -25.40 9.51
N THR A 263 18.46 -26.46 8.79
CA THR A 263 17.51 -27.34 8.09
C THR A 263 16.69 -28.19 9.05
N VAL A 264 17.30 -28.65 10.13
CA VAL A 264 16.63 -29.42 11.19
C VAL A 264 15.61 -28.53 11.92
N GLU A 265 16.03 -27.33 12.31
CA GLU A 265 15.14 -26.34 12.93
C GLU A 265 13.93 -26.06 12.04
N TYR A 266 14.16 -25.78 10.75
CA TYR A 266 13.08 -25.50 9.79
C TYR A 266 12.07 -26.65 9.70
N ILE A 267 12.53 -27.90 9.64
CA ILE A 267 11.65 -29.07 9.62
C ILE A 267 10.81 -29.14 10.89
N ILE A 268 11.43 -28.92 12.06
CA ILE A 268 10.74 -29.01 13.35
C ILE A 268 9.71 -27.89 13.49
N THR A 269 10.09 -26.66 13.20
CA THR A 269 9.24 -25.49 13.48
C THR A 269 8.22 -25.22 12.37
N GLU A 270 8.61 -25.29 11.09
CA GLU A 270 7.79 -24.88 9.97
C GLU A 270 7.00 -26.04 9.33
N ILE A 271 7.59 -27.25 9.33
CA ILE A 271 6.93 -28.42 8.71
C ILE A 271 6.12 -29.21 9.74
N GLN A 272 6.72 -29.45 10.95
CA GLN A 272 6.05 -30.24 11.99
C GLN A 272 5.24 -29.39 12.97
N ASN A 273 5.28 -28.05 12.87
CA ASN A 273 4.63 -27.13 13.81
C ASN A 273 4.97 -27.39 15.29
N LYS A 274 6.19 -27.85 15.56
CA LYS A 274 6.67 -28.07 16.92
C LYS A 274 7.43 -26.85 17.44
N PRO A 275 7.51 -26.67 18.77
CA PRO A 275 8.30 -25.59 19.35
C PRO A 275 9.79 -25.75 18.99
N HIS A 276 10.50 -24.61 18.98
CA HIS A 276 11.93 -24.54 18.67
C HIS A 276 12.70 -25.54 19.56
N PRO A 277 13.56 -26.39 18.97
CA PRO A 277 14.36 -27.30 19.75
C PRO A 277 15.28 -26.51 20.70
N LYS A 278 15.32 -26.92 21.97
CA LYS A 278 16.33 -26.41 22.90
C LYS A 278 17.66 -27.07 22.52
N ILE A 279 18.50 -26.32 21.80
CA ILE A 279 19.88 -26.74 21.46
C ILE A 279 20.80 -26.24 22.53
#